data_8215ad53530643b766aef48deacb5b22
#
_entry.id   8215ad53530643b766aef48deacb5b22
#
_cell.length_a   1.000
_cell.length_b   1.000
_cell.length_c   1.000
_cell.angle_alpha   90.00
_cell.angle_beta   90.00
_cell.angle_gamma   90.00
#
_symmetry.space_group_name_H-M   'P 1'
#
loop_
_entity.id
_entity.type
_entity.pdbx_description
1 polymer ?
#
loop_
_entity_poly.entity_id
_entity_poly.type
_entity_poly.pdbx_seq_one_letter_code
_entity_poly.pdbx_strand_id
1 'polypeptide(L)'
;MLRRVLLVALLPAVSVSVAAQGPAGWKVRADQASVTLNVMPTEKGFQLTGGPGIFFNPANAVKPIYRVRATFTQLKAPAKKTYYGLFFGGNNMDAAPEYVYFGIAQDGSFLIRHRAGEQVDEMDTSLHYAIKKPDAAGKAVNTLEVQVAPTAVSYLVNGAVVDATPTRGAIAGNSFTVTEKIGGVVGVRIDDPIDVQVDNFFFESPFQLNDRGQ
;
A
#
# COMPACT_ATOMS: atom_id res chain seq x y z
N MET A 1 55.75 24.94 41.59
CA MET A 1 54.87 23.81 41.26
C MET A 1 53.75 24.32 40.40
N LEU A 2 53.84 24.10 39.05
CA LEU A 2 52.80 24.52 38.08
C LEU A 2 51.83 23.34 37.86
N ARG A 3 50.56 23.47 38.28
CA ARG A 3 49.50 22.52 37.97
C ARG A 3 49.01 22.79 36.52
N ARG A 4 49.26 21.86 35.61
CA ARG A 4 48.64 21.85 34.28
C ARG A 4 47.20 21.35 34.40
N VAL A 5 46.23 22.21 34.08
CA VAL A 5 44.83 21.85 33.92
C VAL A 5 44.64 21.32 32.47
N LEU A 6 44.30 20.04 32.35
CA LEU A 6 43.95 19.44 31.09
C LEU A 6 42.47 19.73 30.77
N LEU A 7 42.20 20.57 29.76
CA LEU A 7 40.87 20.84 29.30
C LEU A 7 40.49 19.71 28.29
N VAL A 8 39.59 18.81 28.71
CA VAL A 8 39.02 17.80 27.82
C VAL A 8 37.83 18.43 27.10
N ALA A 9 37.97 18.71 25.82
CA ALA A 9 36.87 19.17 24.98
C ALA A 9 36.00 17.99 24.60
N LEU A 10 34.77 17.92 25.15
CA LEU A 10 33.71 17.00 24.70
C LEU A 10 33.15 17.51 23.37
N LEU A 11 33.44 16.82 22.28
CA LEU A 11 32.77 17.04 20.99
C LEU A 11 31.38 16.40 21.06
N PRO A 12 30.30 17.14 20.75
CA PRO A 12 28.98 16.54 20.64
C PRO A 12 28.93 15.59 19.44
N ALA A 13 28.59 14.33 19.68
CA ALA A 13 28.31 13.37 18.61
C ALA A 13 26.99 13.78 17.94
N VAL A 14 27.06 14.35 16.76
CA VAL A 14 25.90 14.58 15.90
C VAL A 14 25.44 13.23 15.37
N SER A 15 24.38 12.69 15.94
CA SER A 15 23.69 11.50 15.43
C SER A 15 23.00 11.87 14.12
N VAL A 16 23.61 11.58 12.98
CA VAL A 16 22.97 11.65 11.67
C VAL A 16 22.03 10.46 11.59
N SER A 17 20.74 10.68 11.76
CA SER A 17 19.72 9.69 11.45
C SER A 17 19.69 9.49 9.94
N VAL A 18 20.32 8.44 9.45
CA VAL A 18 20.16 7.98 8.06
C VAL A 18 18.76 7.42 7.97
N ALA A 19 17.81 8.20 7.45
CA ALA A 19 16.52 7.67 7.04
C ALA A 19 16.81 6.62 5.95
N ALA A 20 16.41 5.35 6.19
CA ALA A 20 16.52 4.30 5.20
C ALA A 20 15.69 4.71 3.99
N GLN A 21 16.35 5.02 2.88
CA GLN A 21 15.69 5.42 1.64
C GLN A 21 15.20 4.14 0.96
N GLY A 22 13.90 4.07 0.67
CA GLY A 22 13.31 3.04 -0.18
C GLY A 22 13.90 3.05 -1.60
N PRO A 23 13.40 2.21 -2.51
CA PRO A 23 13.83 2.20 -3.91
C PRO A 23 13.82 3.60 -4.53
N ALA A 24 14.78 3.88 -5.44
CA ALA A 24 14.94 5.21 -6.04
C ALA A 24 13.63 5.77 -6.61
N GLY A 25 13.31 7.02 -6.30
CA GLY A 25 12.11 7.71 -6.76
C GLY A 25 10.83 7.43 -5.95
N TRP A 26 10.87 6.49 -5.01
CA TRP A 26 9.72 6.23 -4.14
C TRP A 26 9.63 7.24 -3.00
N LYS A 27 8.41 7.59 -2.64
CA LYS A 27 8.07 8.55 -1.59
C LYS A 27 7.18 7.90 -0.54
N VAL A 28 7.41 8.28 0.72
CA VAL A 28 6.51 8.01 1.84
C VAL A 28 5.61 9.21 2.06
N ARG A 29 4.32 8.96 2.25
CA ARG A 29 3.38 9.94 2.77
C ARG A 29 2.61 9.32 3.93
N ALA A 30 2.93 9.73 5.16
CA ALA A 30 2.14 9.39 6.34
C ALA A 30 0.80 10.15 6.32
N ASP A 31 -0.24 9.56 6.89
CA ASP A 31 -1.56 10.21 6.98
C ASP A 31 -1.54 11.42 7.93
N GLN A 32 -0.65 11.41 8.91
CA GLN A 32 -0.46 12.46 9.91
C GLN A 32 1.03 12.72 10.13
N ALA A 33 1.40 13.96 10.41
CA ALA A 33 2.78 14.36 10.63
C ALA A 33 3.45 13.66 11.85
N SER A 34 2.66 13.23 12.83
CA SER A 34 3.12 12.49 14.02
C SER A 34 3.38 11.01 13.78
N VAL A 35 3.01 10.50 12.60
CA VAL A 35 3.13 9.08 12.25
C VAL A 35 4.41 8.83 11.47
N THR A 36 5.11 7.76 11.82
CA THR A 36 6.29 7.31 11.08
C THR A 36 5.96 6.05 10.30
N LEU A 37 6.30 6.07 9.01
CA LEU A 37 6.32 4.90 8.13
C LEU A 37 7.74 4.76 7.60
N ASN A 38 8.45 3.78 8.13
CA ASN A 38 9.83 3.49 7.74
C ASN A 38 9.84 2.51 6.56
N VAL A 39 10.79 2.69 5.66
CA VAL A 39 10.99 1.84 4.49
C VAL A 39 12.42 1.35 4.47
N MET A 40 12.61 0.05 4.40
CA MET A 40 13.93 -0.58 4.23
C MET A 40 13.94 -1.38 2.92
N PRO A 41 14.92 -1.19 2.03
CA PRO A 41 15.08 -2.03 0.85
C PRO A 41 15.34 -3.49 1.24
N THR A 42 14.80 -4.43 0.46
CA THR A 42 15.09 -5.86 0.53
C THR A 42 15.60 -6.34 -0.83
N GLU A 43 16.00 -7.60 -0.92
CA GLU A 43 16.50 -8.18 -2.18
C GLU A 43 15.48 -8.10 -3.33
N LYS A 44 14.17 -8.24 -3.03
CA LYS A 44 13.10 -8.34 -4.04
C LYS A 44 12.06 -7.20 -3.95
N GLY A 45 12.30 -6.24 -3.06
CA GLY A 45 11.35 -5.16 -2.83
C GLY A 45 11.72 -4.28 -1.65
N PHE A 46 10.84 -4.19 -0.67
CA PHE A 46 11.04 -3.36 0.51
C PHE A 46 10.20 -3.84 1.70
N GLN A 47 10.65 -3.52 2.91
CA GLN A 47 9.89 -3.70 4.14
C GLN A 47 9.35 -2.36 4.61
N LEU A 48 8.08 -2.33 5.00
CA LEU A 48 7.40 -1.21 5.63
C LEU A 48 7.18 -1.50 7.10
N THR A 49 7.51 -0.55 7.96
CA THR A 49 7.31 -0.64 9.42
C THR A 49 6.66 0.64 9.91
N GLY A 50 5.55 0.52 10.62
CA GLY A 50 4.75 1.66 11.11
C GLY A 50 3.53 1.92 10.26
N GLY A 51 3.11 3.17 10.11
CA GLY A 51 1.88 3.62 9.44
C GLY A 51 0.90 4.28 10.42
N PRO A 52 -0.25 4.80 9.96
CA PRO A 52 -0.81 4.72 8.61
C PRO A 52 -0.11 5.62 7.57
N GLY A 53 -0.18 5.19 6.30
CA GLY A 53 0.38 5.96 5.20
C GLY A 53 0.43 5.20 3.88
N ILE A 54 0.96 5.89 2.87
CA ILE A 54 1.17 5.32 1.54
C ILE A 54 2.65 5.38 1.16
N PHE A 55 3.06 4.43 0.31
CA PHE A 55 4.39 4.35 -0.26
C PHE A 55 4.27 4.16 -1.78
N PHE A 56 4.84 5.07 -2.56
CA PHE A 56 4.63 5.13 -4.00
C PHE A 56 5.78 5.82 -4.74
N ASN A 57 5.89 5.53 -6.03
CA ASN A 57 6.73 6.31 -6.93
C ASN A 57 5.81 7.13 -7.84
N PRO A 58 5.90 8.47 -7.89
CA PRO A 58 5.10 9.31 -8.78
C PRO A 58 5.25 8.96 -10.27
N ALA A 59 6.38 8.35 -10.67
CA ALA A 59 6.60 7.88 -12.04
C ALA A 59 5.78 6.62 -12.38
N ASN A 60 5.23 5.91 -11.39
CA ASN A 60 4.36 4.75 -11.58
C ASN A 60 2.91 5.18 -11.91
N ALA A 61 2.74 6.16 -12.79
CA ALA A 61 1.45 6.59 -13.27
C ALA A 61 1.03 5.75 -14.48
N VAL A 62 -0.18 5.18 -14.40
CA VAL A 62 -0.76 4.29 -15.42
C VAL A 62 -2.00 4.91 -16.06
N LYS A 63 -2.23 4.55 -17.33
CA LYS A 63 -3.50 4.86 -18.02
C LYS A 63 -4.49 3.70 -17.84
N PRO A 64 -5.80 3.93 -17.93
CA PRO A 64 -6.80 2.87 -17.88
C PRO A 64 -6.49 1.72 -18.82
N ILE A 65 -6.92 0.55 -18.41
CA ILE A 65 -6.57 -0.82 -18.74
C ILE A 65 -5.16 -1.14 -18.28
N TYR A 66 -5.06 -1.51 -17.02
CA TYR A 66 -3.80 -1.94 -16.39
C TYR A 66 -4.05 -2.98 -15.30
N ARG A 67 -2.98 -3.61 -14.87
CA ARG A 67 -2.95 -4.37 -13.62
C ARG A 67 -1.81 -3.89 -12.71
N VAL A 68 -2.01 -4.02 -11.41
CA VAL A 68 -0.97 -3.82 -10.40
C VAL A 68 -0.99 -5.01 -9.45
N ARG A 69 0.18 -5.52 -9.08
CA ARG A 69 0.33 -6.70 -8.23
C ARG A 69 1.54 -6.56 -7.32
N ALA A 70 1.44 -7.11 -6.10
CA ALA A 70 2.56 -7.31 -5.20
C ALA A 70 2.31 -8.51 -4.29
N THR A 71 3.39 -9.08 -3.77
CA THR A 71 3.34 -10.10 -2.72
C THR A 71 3.65 -9.44 -1.38
N PHE A 72 2.72 -9.59 -0.44
CA PHE A 72 2.82 -9.06 0.91
C PHE A 72 3.11 -10.19 1.88
N THR A 73 4.17 -10.03 2.66
CA THR A 73 4.50 -10.89 3.79
C THR A 73 4.29 -10.11 5.07
N GLN A 74 3.20 -10.35 5.78
CA GLN A 74 3.05 -9.90 7.16
C GLN A 74 4.10 -10.61 8.00
N LEU A 75 4.94 -9.88 8.73
CA LEU A 75 6.08 -10.46 9.45
C LEU A 75 5.74 -10.86 10.89
N LYS A 76 4.76 -10.18 11.48
CA LYS A 76 4.22 -10.48 12.82
C LYS A 76 2.76 -10.06 12.91
N ALA A 77 2.04 -10.61 13.88
CA ALA A 77 0.66 -10.21 14.15
C ALA A 77 0.62 -8.74 14.63
N PRO A 78 -0.19 -7.86 14.00
CA PRO A 78 -0.41 -6.52 14.50
C PRO A 78 -1.24 -6.55 15.78
N ALA A 79 -1.14 -5.49 16.61
CA ALA A 79 -1.85 -5.39 17.88
C ALA A 79 -3.38 -5.30 17.74
N LYS A 80 -3.85 -4.82 16.59
CA LYS A 80 -5.27 -4.71 16.25
C LYS A 80 -5.49 -5.10 14.79
N LYS A 81 -6.74 -5.28 14.38
CA LYS A 81 -7.08 -5.51 12.98
C LYS A 81 -6.53 -4.37 12.12
N THR A 82 -5.69 -4.70 11.16
CA THR A 82 -4.96 -3.75 10.33
C THR A 82 -5.02 -4.18 8.88
N TYR A 83 -5.44 -3.27 8.00
CA TYR A 83 -5.45 -3.50 6.56
C TYR A 83 -4.16 -2.98 5.92
N TYR A 84 -3.65 -3.75 4.98
CA TYR A 84 -2.50 -3.40 4.14
C TYR A 84 -2.71 -3.97 2.73
N GLY A 85 -2.18 -3.27 1.74
CA GLY A 85 -2.33 -3.71 0.36
C GLY A 85 -1.95 -2.67 -0.69
N LEU A 86 -2.67 -2.68 -1.80
CA LEU A 86 -2.42 -1.85 -2.97
C LEU A 86 -3.35 -0.64 -2.99
N PHE A 87 -2.85 0.51 -3.43
CA PHE A 87 -3.69 1.59 -3.91
C PHE A 87 -3.47 1.82 -5.40
N PHE A 88 -4.47 2.37 -6.07
CA PHE A 88 -4.48 2.62 -7.51
C PHE A 88 -5.35 3.84 -7.86
N GLY A 89 -5.21 4.35 -9.08
CA GLY A 89 -5.91 5.55 -9.52
C GLY A 89 -5.49 6.82 -8.76
N GLY A 90 -4.23 6.86 -8.28
CA GLY A 90 -3.74 7.94 -7.43
C GLY A 90 -3.61 9.26 -8.18
N ASN A 91 -4.31 10.29 -7.70
CA ASN A 91 -4.26 11.66 -8.20
C ASN A 91 -4.00 12.62 -7.05
N ASN A 92 -3.44 13.79 -7.37
CA ASN A 92 -3.16 14.87 -6.42
C ASN A 92 -2.39 14.40 -5.17
N MET A 93 -1.43 13.50 -5.35
CA MET A 93 -0.77 12.74 -4.29
C MET A 93 -0.03 13.59 -3.26
N ASP A 94 0.39 14.81 -3.62
CA ASP A 94 1.15 15.70 -2.74
C ASP A 94 0.26 16.58 -1.84
N ALA A 95 -0.87 17.07 -2.34
CA ALA A 95 -1.75 17.99 -1.62
C ALA A 95 -2.94 17.29 -0.94
N ALA A 96 -3.92 16.86 -1.72
CA ALA A 96 -5.11 16.18 -1.27
C ALA A 96 -5.26 14.85 -2.04
N PRO A 97 -4.60 13.76 -1.59
CA PRO A 97 -4.52 12.54 -2.36
C PRO A 97 -5.90 11.91 -2.56
N GLU A 98 -6.17 11.54 -3.81
CA GLU A 98 -7.38 10.81 -4.19
C GLU A 98 -6.96 9.48 -4.81
N TYR A 99 -7.47 8.37 -4.28
CA TYR A 99 -7.16 7.02 -4.77
C TYR A 99 -8.17 6.00 -4.24
N VAL A 100 -8.26 4.87 -4.92
CA VAL A 100 -8.92 3.67 -4.38
C VAL A 100 -7.85 2.76 -3.81
N TYR A 101 -8.13 2.09 -2.68
CA TYR A 101 -7.23 1.07 -2.17
C TYR A 101 -7.94 -0.23 -1.83
N PHE A 102 -7.23 -1.31 -2.04
CA PHE A 102 -7.60 -2.67 -1.78
C PHE A 102 -6.62 -3.26 -0.78
N GLY A 103 -7.11 -3.62 0.39
CA GLY A 103 -6.29 -4.16 1.47
C GLY A 103 -6.86 -5.46 2.02
N ILE A 104 -6.00 -6.23 2.69
CA ILE A 104 -6.36 -7.43 3.44
C ILE A 104 -5.95 -7.29 4.90
N ALA A 105 -6.61 -8.04 5.79
CA ALA A 105 -6.28 -8.08 7.20
C ALA A 105 -6.03 -9.51 7.69
N GLN A 106 -5.42 -9.61 8.88
CA GLN A 106 -5.02 -10.89 9.50
C GLN A 106 -6.18 -11.81 9.86
N ASP A 107 -7.41 -11.29 9.95
CA ASP A 107 -8.61 -12.09 10.20
C ASP A 107 -9.15 -12.80 8.95
N GLY A 108 -8.57 -12.55 7.78
CA GLY A 108 -9.00 -13.07 6.49
C GLY A 108 -10.04 -12.21 5.79
N SER A 109 -10.22 -10.97 6.22
CA SER A 109 -11.07 -10.00 5.53
C SER A 109 -10.27 -9.19 4.50
N PHE A 110 -10.98 -8.73 3.45
CA PHE A 110 -10.53 -7.67 2.57
C PHE A 110 -11.33 -6.39 2.82
N LEU A 111 -10.83 -5.31 2.26
CA LEU A 111 -11.41 -3.98 2.32
C LEU A 111 -11.13 -3.24 1.02
N ILE A 112 -12.15 -2.59 0.48
CA ILE A 112 -12.04 -1.66 -0.64
C ILE A 112 -12.55 -0.30 -0.18
N ARG A 113 -11.74 0.74 -0.32
CA ARG A 113 -12.10 2.11 0.05
C ARG A 113 -11.68 3.10 -1.01
N HIS A 114 -12.46 4.16 -1.14
CA HIS A 114 -12.09 5.37 -1.85
C HIS A 114 -11.66 6.45 -0.85
N ARG A 115 -10.54 7.09 -1.13
CA ARG A 115 -10.08 8.26 -0.36
C ARG A 115 -10.03 9.48 -1.28
N ALA A 116 -10.57 10.60 -0.79
CA ALA A 116 -10.51 11.90 -1.43
C ALA A 116 -10.11 12.96 -0.38
N GLY A 117 -8.81 13.25 -0.30
CA GLY A 117 -8.25 14.07 0.77
C GLY A 117 -8.40 13.42 2.14
N GLU A 118 -9.18 14.04 3.03
CA GLU A 118 -9.49 13.51 4.37
C GLU A 118 -10.71 12.59 4.39
N GLN A 119 -11.57 12.69 3.38
CA GLN A 119 -12.76 11.83 3.28
C GLN A 119 -12.35 10.42 2.86
N VAL A 120 -12.93 9.42 3.54
CA VAL A 120 -12.73 8.00 3.26
C VAL A 120 -14.08 7.32 3.24
N ASP A 121 -14.44 6.74 2.09
CA ASP A 121 -15.69 6.02 1.88
C ASP A 121 -15.38 4.53 1.75
N GLU A 122 -16.02 3.69 2.58
CA GLU A 122 -15.95 2.25 2.45
C GLU A 122 -16.84 1.80 1.30
N MET A 123 -16.26 1.07 0.34
CA MET A 123 -16.96 0.56 -0.83
C MET A 123 -17.41 -0.88 -0.61
N ASP A 124 -16.52 -1.73 -0.08
CA ASP A 124 -16.84 -3.10 0.29
C ASP A 124 -15.86 -3.63 1.36
N THR A 125 -16.34 -4.56 2.19
CA THR A 125 -15.55 -5.32 3.15
C THR A 125 -16.19 -6.68 3.40
N SER A 126 -15.41 -7.75 3.34
CA SER A 126 -15.92 -9.11 3.56
C SER A 126 -14.79 -10.07 3.93
N LEU A 127 -15.15 -11.24 4.46
CA LEU A 127 -14.23 -12.37 4.63
C LEU A 127 -14.11 -13.14 3.33
N HIS A 128 -12.90 -13.62 3.01
CA HIS A 128 -12.70 -14.45 1.85
C HIS A 128 -11.68 -15.57 2.10
N TYR A 129 -12.00 -16.80 1.69
CA TYR A 129 -11.17 -18.00 1.91
C TYR A 129 -9.78 -17.95 1.25
N ALA A 130 -9.63 -17.18 0.17
CA ALA A 130 -8.35 -17.04 -0.52
C ALA A 130 -7.30 -16.26 0.29
N ILE A 131 -7.72 -15.52 1.32
CA ILE A 131 -6.83 -14.74 2.18
C ILE A 131 -6.22 -15.69 3.22
N LYS A 132 -4.92 -15.93 3.12
CA LYS A 132 -4.18 -16.74 4.08
C LYS A 132 -4.03 -15.96 5.38
N LYS A 133 -4.53 -16.54 6.46
CA LYS A 133 -4.37 -16.01 7.83
C LYS A 133 -2.96 -16.27 8.35
N PRO A 134 -2.49 -15.49 9.33
CA PRO A 134 -1.20 -15.71 9.96
C PRO A 134 -1.09 -17.06 10.63
N ASP A 135 0.11 -17.62 10.59
CA ASP A 135 0.51 -18.78 11.37
C ASP A 135 0.71 -18.44 12.87
N ALA A 136 1.16 -19.41 13.65
CA ALA A 136 1.41 -19.25 15.09
C ALA A 136 2.50 -18.19 15.39
N ALA A 137 3.39 -17.88 14.45
CA ALA A 137 4.39 -16.82 14.56
C ALA A 137 3.85 -15.44 14.13
N GLY A 138 2.60 -15.37 13.69
CA GLY A 138 1.97 -14.15 13.19
C GLY A 138 2.32 -13.81 11.74
N LYS A 139 2.92 -14.75 11.00
CA LYS A 139 3.36 -14.58 9.62
C LYS A 139 2.33 -15.07 8.61
N ALA A 140 2.06 -14.27 7.59
CA ALA A 140 1.20 -14.65 6.45
C ALA A 140 1.78 -14.09 5.14
N VAL A 141 1.64 -14.86 4.06
CA VAL A 141 2.06 -14.44 2.71
C VAL A 141 0.86 -14.47 1.79
N ASN A 142 0.53 -13.31 1.23
CA ASN A 142 -0.56 -13.14 0.26
C ASN A 142 -0.09 -12.31 -0.92
N THR A 143 -0.49 -12.70 -2.13
CA THR A 143 -0.30 -11.91 -3.34
C THR A 143 -1.61 -11.19 -3.65
N LEU A 144 -1.56 -9.87 -3.71
CA LEU A 144 -2.69 -9.01 -4.09
C LEU A 144 -2.51 -8.55 -5.52
N GLU A 145 -3.62 -8.49 -6.26
CA GLU A 145 -3.65 -7.95 -7.60
C GLU A 145 -4.94 -7.16 -7.82
N VAL A 146 -4.84 -6.02 -8.51
CA VAL A 146 -5.96 -5.23 -9.01
C VAL A 146 -5.86 -5.20 -10.52
N GLN A 147 -6.92 -5.59 -11.21
CA GLN A 147 -7.06 -5.55 -12.65
C GLN A 147 -8.12 -4.53 -13.04
N VAL A 148 -7.70 -3.47 -13.72
CA VAL A 148 -8.58 -2.43 -14.23
C VAL A 148 -8.86 -2.69 -15.70
N ALA A 149 -10.09 -3.12 -15.98
CA ALA A 149 -10.58 -3.41 -17.32
C ALA A 149 -11.66 -2.40 -17.75
N PRO A 150 -12.08 -2.36 -19.03
CA PRO A 150 -13.08 -1.40 -19.51
C PRO A 150 -14.44 -1.49 -18.81
N THR A 151 -14.79 -2.66 -18.29
CA THR A 151 -16.13 -2.95 -17.74
C THR A 151 -16.15 -3.18 -16.24
N ALA A 152 -14.99 -3.54 -15.65
CA ALA A 152 -14.90 -3.81 -14.23
C ALA A 152 -13.47 -3.60 -13.69
N VAL A 153 -13.38 -3.34 -12.40
CA VAL A 153 -12.17 -3.50 -11.60
C VAL A 153 -12.31 -4.80 -10.84
N SER A 154 -11.36 -5.72 -11.04
CA SER A 154 -11.32 -6.99 -10.31
C SER A 154 -10.23 -6.96 -9.26
N TYR A 155 -10.55 -7.46 -8.07
CA TYR A 155 -9.66 -7.55 -6.91
C TYR A 155 -9.34 -9.02 -6.64
N LEU A 156 -8.06 -9.36 -6.65
CA LEU A 156 -7.62 -10.74 -6.52
C LEU A 156 -6.69 -10.91 -5.33
N VAL A 157 -6.85 -12.02 -4.62
CA VAL A 157 -5.91 -12.50 -3.62
C VAL A 157 -5.50 -13.93 -3.96
N ASN A 158 -4.19 -14.15 -4.05
CA ASN A 158 -3.60 -15.45 -4.39
C ASN A 158 -4.16 -16.07 -5.68
N GLY A 159 -4.52 -15.21 -6.64
CA GLY A 159 -5.08 -15.59 -7.94
C GLY A 159 -6.60 -15.81 -7.97
N ALA A 160 -7.28 -15.79 -6.83
CA ALA A 160 -8.75 -15.86 -6.76
C ALA A 160 -9.35 -14.44 -6.76
N VAL A 161 -10.38 -14.21 -7.56
CA VAL A 161 -11.18 -12.98 -7.50
C VAL A 161 -11.96 -12.96 -6.18
N VAL A 162 -11.74 -11.94 -5.37
CA VAL A 162 -12.42 -11.75 -4.09
C VAL A 162 -13.57 -10.76 -4.18
N ASP A 163 -13.48 -9.82 -5.13
CA ASP A 163 -14.54 -8.88 -5.47
C ASP A 163 -14.34 -8.30 -6.89
N ALA A 164 -15.42 -7.74 -7.45
CA ALA A 164 -15.39 -7.02 -8.73
C ALA A 164 -16.37 -5.85 -8.72
N THR A 165 -15.84 -4.64 -8.91
CA THR A 165 -16.65 -3.42 -9.02
C THR A 165 -16.86 -3.05 -10.49
N PRO A 166 -18.11 -2.89 -10.98
CA PRO A 166 -18.36 -2.40 -12.33
C PRO A 166 -17.72 -1.01 -12.55
N THR A 167 -17.09 -0.80 -13.71
CA THR A 167 -16.52 0.50 -14.07
C THR A 167 -17.59 1.51 -14.48
N ARG A 168 -18.83 1.07 -14.74
CA ARG A 168 -20.00 1.91 -15.04
C ARG A 168 -21.12 1.56 -14.09
N GLY A 169 -21.60 2.52 -13.33
CA GLY A 169 -22.73 2.38 -12.41
C GLY A 169 -22.53 3.22 -11.15
N ALA A 170 -23.64 3.63 -10.55
CA ALA A 170 -23.61 4.22 -9.21
C ALA A 170 -23.33 3.09 -8.21
N ILE A 171 -22.25 3.18 -7.46
CA ILE A 171 -22.08 2.37 -6.26
C ILE A 171 -23.10 2.90 -5.25
N ALA A 172 -23.85 1.99 -4.63
CA ALA A 172 -25.01 2.30 -3.80
C ALA A 172 -24.74 3.48 -2.83
N GLY A 173 -25.44 4.58 -3.05
CA GLY A 173 -25.44 5.76 -2.18
C GLY A 173 -24.43 6.87 -2.49
N ASN A 174 -23.41 6.64 -3.29
CA ASN A 174 -22.45 7.66 -3.74
C ASN A 174 -22.35 7.67 -5.26
N SER A 175 -22.42 8.85 -5.87
CA SER A 175 -22.25 9.05 -7.33
C SER A 175 -20.78 8.89 -7.77
N PHE A 176 -20.07 7.94 -7.20
CA PHE A 176 -18.71 7.61 -7.59
C PHE A 176 -18.75 6.75 -8.86
N THR A 177 -18.52 7.39 -9.99
CA THR A 177 -18.30 6.68 -11.25
C THR A 177 -16.82 6.32 -11.31
N VAL A 178 -16.48 5.08 -11.07
CA VAL A 178 -15.10 4.55 -11.11
C VAL A 178 -14.43 4.82 -12.48
N THR A 179 -15.19 5.14 -13.52
CA THR A 179 -14.78 5.15 -14.93
C THR A 179 -13.86 6.29 -15.36
N GLU A 180 -13.93 7.46 -14.73
CA GLU A 180 -13.17 8.61 -15.26
C GLU A 180 -11.82 8.84 -14.56
N LYS A 181 -11.59 8.20 -13.40
CA LYS A 181 -10.45 8.49 -12.52
C LYS A 181 -9.58 7.29 -12.15
N ILE A 182 -9.69 6.17 -12.86
CA ILE A 182 -8.93 4.96 -12.52
C ILE A 182 -7.48 5.00 -13.03
N GLY A 183 -7.15 5.90 -13.93
CA GLY A 183 -5.76 6.18 -14.31
C GLY A 183 -5.07 7.03 -13.23
N GLY A 184 -3.76 6.85 -13.04
CA GLY A 184 -2.98 7.60 -12.08
C GLY A 184 -1.90 6.76 -11.41
N VAL A 185 -1.38 7.22 -10.30
CA VAL A 185 -0.29 6.57 -9.57
C VAL A 185 -0.78 5.29 -8.90
N VAL A 186 0.07 4.26 -8.89
CA VAL A 186 -0.13 3.01 -8.15
C VAL A 186 0.94 2.84 -7.07
N GLY A 187 0.59 2.19 -5.96
CA GLY A 187 1.51 2.00 -4.85
C GLY A 187 0.93 1.13 -3.73
N VAL A 188 1.50 1.27 -2.55
CA VAL A 188 1.17 0.48 -1.36
C VAL A 188 0.50 1.36 -0.30
N ARG A 189 -0.51 0.81 0.37
CA ARG A 189 -1.24 1.44 1.47
C ARG A 189 -1.13 0.60 2.73
N ILE A 190 -0.91 1.28 3.87
CA ILE A 190 -0.95 0.73 5.24
C ILE A 190 -1.94 1.56 6.05
N ASP A 191 -2.93 0.92 6.67
CA ASP A 191 -3.98 1.62 7.42
C ASP A 191 -3.65 1.87 8.89
N ASP A 192 -2.80 1.04 9.48
CA ASP A 192 -2.37 1.12 10.87
C ASP A 192 -0.96 0.54 11.03
N PRO A 193 -0.27 0.78 12.16
CA PRO A 193 1.08 0.25 12.36
C PRO A 193 1.19 -1.25 12.19
N ILE A 194 2.05 -1.68 11.28
CA ILE A 194 2.33 -3.08 10.95
C ILE A 194 3.77 -3.22 10.46
N ASP A 195 4.29 -4.45 10.53
CA ASP A 195 5.52 -4.86 9.83
C ASP A 195 5.14 -5.75 8.66
N VAL A 196 5.37 -5.26 7.45
CA VAL A 196 5.07 -5.98 6.21
C VAL A 196 6.19 -5.83 5.20
N GLN A 197 6.61 -6.95 4.62
CA GLN A 197 7.50 -6.96 3.47
C GLN A 197 6.67 -7.01 2.19
N VAL A 198 7.05 -6.22 1.20
CA VAL A 198 6.41 -6.12 -0.11
C VAL A 198 7.42 -6.52 -1.17
N ASP A 199 7.17 -7.63 -1.84
CA ASP A 199 8.03 -8.18 -2.87
C ASP A 199 7.33 -8.14 -4.23
N ASN A 200 8.13 -8.09 -5.30
CA ASN A 200 7.66 -8.20 -6.68
C ASN A 200 6.53 -7.20 -7.00
N PHE A 201 6.65 -5.96 -6.51
CA PHE A 201 5.73 -4.90 -6.93
C PHE A 201 5.85 -4.69 -8.43
N PHE A 202 4.75 -4.87 -9.12
CA PHE A 202 4.70 -4.88 -10.58
C PHE A 202 3.41 -4.21 -11.06
N PHE A 203 3.48 -3.48 -12.16
CA PHE A 203 2.32 -2.98 -12.89
C PHE A 203 2.56 -3.06 -14.40
N GLU A 204 1.49 -3.18 -15.15
CA GLU A 204 1.49 -3.29 -16.61
C GLU A 204 0.35 -2.46 -17.20
N SER A 205 0.66 -1.63 -18.20
CA SER A 205 -0.31 -0.80 -18.92
C SER A 205 0.15 -0.61 -20.37
N PRO A 206 -0.67 -0.93 -21.42
CA PRO A 206 -1.97 -1.58 -21.29
C PRO A 206 -1.85 -3.05 -20.89
N PHE A 207 -2.81 -3.52 -20.12
CA PHE A 207 -2.92 -4.92 -19.75
C PHE A 207 -3.88 -5.63 -20.70
N GLN A 208 -3.46 -6.77 -21.26
CA GLN A 208 -4.35 -7.63 -22.04
C GLN A 208 -4.94 -8.70 -21.11
N LEU A 209 -6.26 -8.68 -20.99
CA LEU A 209 -6.97 -9.82 -20.40
C LEU A 209 -6.72 -11.00 -21.35
N ASN A 210 -5.81 -11.89 -20.99
CA ASN A 210 -5.74 -13.17 -21.67
C ASN A 210 -7.08 -13.85 -21.45
N ASP A 211 -7.79 -14.13 -22.53
CA ASP A 211 -8.95 -15.02 -22.58
C ASP A 211 -8.52 -16.45 -22.15
N ARG A 212 -8.16 -16.64 -20.90
CA ARG A 212 -8.26 -17.93 -20.25
C ARG A 212 -9.66 -18.01 -19.67
N GLY A 213 -10.61 -17.76 -20.57
CA GLY A 213 -11.98 -18.11 -20.40
C GLY A 213 -12.09 -19.63 -20.42
N GLN A 214 -12.86 -20.10 -19.54
CA GLN A 214 -13.51 -21.38 -19.31
C GLN A 214 -12.91 -22.21 -18.23
#